data_a7b0f8eb2d7337841652a8ec5136bba5
#
_entry.id   a7b0f8eb2d7337841652a8ec5136bba5
#
_cell.length_a   1.000
_cell.length_b   1.000
_cell.length_c   1.000
_cell.angle_alpha   90.00
_cell.angle_beta   90.00
_cell.angle_gamma   90.00
#
_symmetry.space_group_name_H-M   'P 1'
#
loop_
_entity.id
_entity.type
_entity.pdbx_description
1 polymer ?
#
loop_
_entity_poly.entity_id
_entity_poly.type
_entity_poly.pdbx_seq_one_letter_code
_entity_poly.pdbx_strand_id
1 'polypeptide(L)'
;MADKNHTASSFNPKVVCLAGGVGGAKLADGLAQILHPDQLTIVVNTGDDFQHLGLTVCPDLDTVMYTLGGVANTQTGWGREGESWISIEEVKRLGGPGWFNLGDLDLATHLVRSQLLAGGRSLTSATRHLCSGFAIQAPVLPMSNQPAPTIIVSDDGALPFQEWFVKERWQPIARAVQLPEDIIATPQVTQALQNADLVLIAPSNPFVCIDPILIVYPVREMIMDLPGAVVAVSPIVGGDAIKGPAAKMMAEMDMPVSATAVAEYLSLIH
;
A
#
# COMPACT_ATOMS: atom_id res chain seq x y z
N MET A 1 10.03 -54.35 13.98
CA MET A 1 10.13 -52.93 14.33
C MET A 1 10.09 -52.15 13.02
N ALA A 2 8.95 -51.57 12.68
CA ALA A 2 8.77 -50.83 11.46
C ALA A 2 9.03 -49.35 11.77
N ASP A 3 10.08 -48.85 11.16
CA ASP A 3 10.50 -47.45 11.25
C ASP A 3 9.48 -46.56 10.51
N LYS A 4 8.62 -45.88 11.24
CA LYS A 4 7.69 -44.90 10.71
C LYS A 4 8.40 -43.53 10.67
N ASN A 5 9.33 -43.35 9.75
CA ASN A 5 9.75 -42.03 9.36
C ASN A 5 8.65 -41.39 8.51
N HIS A 6 7.64 -40.81 9.17
CA HIS A 6 6.81 -39.79 8.56
C HIS A 6 7.69 -38.51 8.42
N THR A 7 8.35 -38.37 7.27
CA THR A 7 8.78 -37.06 6.83
C THR A 7 7.52 -36.21 6.63
N ALA A 8 7.16 -35.44 7.65
CA ALA A 8 6.22 -34.36 7.48
C ALA A 8 6.82 -33.47 6.35
N SER A 9 6.20 -33.50 5.17
CA SER A 9 6.48 -32.50 4.13
C SER A 9 6.33 -31.15 4.84
N SER A 10 7.42 -30.40 4.95
CA SER A 10 7.38 -29.07 5.54
C SER A 10 6.48 -28.23 4.65
N PHE A 11 5.23 -28.03 5.07
CA PHE A 11 4.30 -27.12 4.39
C PHE A 11 4.96 -25.74 4.40
N ASN A 12 5.36 -25.26 3.23
CA ASN A 12 6.08 -24.00 3.01
C ASN A 12 5.25 -23.09 2.08
N PRO A 13 4.09 -22.61 2.55
CA PRO A 13 3.15 -21.87 1.71
C PRO A 13 3.76 -20.54 1.22
N LYS A 14 3.46 -20.18 -0.02
CA LYS A 14 3.75 -18.88 -0.60
C LYS A 14 2.57 -17.95 -0.37
N VAL A 15 2.79 -16.88 0.36
CA VAL A 15 1.78 -15.91 0.76
C VAL A 15 2.03 -14.60 0.01
N VAL A 16 1.00 -14.11 -0.66
CA VAL A 16 1.00 -12.75 -1.22
C VAL A 16 0.09 -11.88 -0.36
N CYS A 17 0.63 -10.79 0.18
CA CYS A 17 -0.11 -9.80 0.95
C CYS A 17 -0.34 -8.55 0.10
N LEU A 18 -1.61 -8.20 -0.17
CA LEU A 18 -1.97 -6.93 -0.80
C LEU A 18 -2.13 -5.87 0.29
N ALA A 19 -1.35 -4.80 0.21
CA ALA A 19 -1.25 -3.84 1.28
C ALA A 19 -1.22 -2.38 0.78
N GLY A 20 -1.79 -1.48 1.58
CA GLY A 20 -1.64 -0.04 1.47
C GLY A 20 -1.82 0.62 2.82
N GLY A 21 -1.16 1.75 3.05
CA GLY A 21 -1.26 2.52 4.27
C GLY A 21 -0.85 1.78 5.54
N VAL A 22 -1.24 2.36 6.68
CA VAL A 22 -0.80 1.91 8.01
C VAL A 22 -1.36 0.53 8.40
N GLY A 23 -2.62 0.25 8.05
CA GLY A 23 -3.26 -1.04 8.35
C GLY A 23 -2.58 -2.18 7.61
N GLY A 24 -2.31 -1.96 6.32
CA GLY A 24 -1.58 -2.91 5.47
C GLY A 24 -0.16 -3.16 5.95
N ALA A 25 0.56 -2.10 6.30
CA ALA A 25 1.93 -2.20 6.81
C ALA A 25 2.01 -3.02 8.11
N LYS A 26 1.05 -2.86 9.02
CA LYS A 26 1.01 -3.63 10.28
C LYS A 26 0.76 -5.12 10.04
N LEU A 27 -0.14 -5.48 9.12
CA LEU A 27 -0.34 -6.90 8.78
C LEU A 27 0.90 -7.47 8.10
N ALA A 28 1.50 -6.74 7.16
CA ALA A 28 2.72 -7.15 6.48
C ALA A 28 3.88 -7.38 7.46
N ASP A 29 4.04 -6.50 8.46
CA ASP A 29 5.05 -6.65 9.51
C ASP A 29 4.80 -7.89 10.38
N GLY A 30 3.55 -8.09 10.83
CA GLY A 30 3.18 -9.30 11.58
C GLY A 30 3.45 -10.59 10.79
N LEU A 31 3.17 -10.60 9.49
CA LEU A 31 3.49 -11.74 8.62
C LEU A 31 5.01 -11.94 8.47
N ALA A 32 5.76 -10.87 8.31
CA ALA A 32 7.23 -10.95 8.19
C ALA A 32 7.92 -11.45 9.45
N GLN A 33 7.27 -11.35 10.62
CA GLN A 33 7.79 -11.90 11.88
C GLN A 33 7.58 -13.40 12.02
N ILE A 34 6.60 -14.00 11.31
CA ILE A 34 6.24 -15.40 11.46
C ILE A 34 6.55 -16.25 10.22
N LEU A 35 6.70 -15.63 9.05
CA LEU A 35 7.01 -16.29 7.79
C LEU A 35 8.48 -16.10 7.43
N HIS A 36 9.07 -17.11 6.78
CA HIS A 36 10.39 -16.93 6.20
C HIS A 36 10.32 -15.94 5.01
N PRO A 37 11.36 -15.12 4.75
CA PRO A 37 11.33 -14.13 3.68
C PRO A 37 10.97 -14.66 2.29
N ASP A 38 11.29 -15.91 1.98
CA ASP A 38 10.93 -16.54 0.71
C ASP A 38 9.48 -17.03 0.64
N GLN A 39 8.75 -17.01 1.76
CA GLN A 39 7.33 -17.37 1.83
C GLN A 39 6.40 -16.16 1.64
N LEU A 40 6.88 -14.95 1.85
CA LEU A 40 6.07 -13.75 1.86
C LEU A 40 6.46 -12.81 0.71
N THR A 41 5.48 -12.35 -0.06
CA THR A 41 5.61 -11.23 -0.98
C THR A 41 4.55 -10.19 -0.66
N ILE A 42 4.94 -8.94 -0.54
CA ILE A 42 4.05 -7.83 -0.21
C ILE A 42 3.88 -6.99 -1.47
N VAL A 43 2.65 -6.92 -2.00
CA VAL A 43 2.27 -6.08 -3.14
C VAL A 43 1.63 -4.82 -2.59
N VAL A 44 2.19 -3.68 -2.94
CA VAL A 44 1.81 -2.40 -2.33
C VAL A 44 1.18 -1.48 -3.36
N ASN A 45 0.13 -0.79 -2.92
CA ASN A 45 -0.54 0.26 -3.67
C ASN A 45 0.45 1.38 -4.07
N THR A 46 0.29 1.88 -5.29
CA THR A 46 0.96 3.07 -5.81
C THR A 46 -0.03 4.09 -6.38
N GLY A 47 -1.32 3.89 -6.07
CA GLY A 47 -2.40 4.79 -6.52
C GLY A 47 -2.38 6.16 -5.85
N ASP A 48 -1.67 6.29 -4.74
CA ASP A 48 -1.48 7.54 -4.01
C ASP A 48 -0.09 8.18 -4.23
N ASP A 49 0.72 7.60 -5.12
CA ASP A 49 2.01 8.18 -5.53
C ASP A 49 1.81 9.52 -6.23
N PHE A 50 2.65 10.50 -5.90
CA PHE A 50 2.56 11.84 -6.48
C PHE A 50 3.91 12.56 -6.52
N GLN A 51 3.93 13.71 -7.22
CA GLN A 51 5.09 14.57 -7.27
C GLN A 51 4.97 15.72 -6.26
N HIS A 52 5.97 15.89 -5.41
CA HIS A 52 6.04 16.98 -4.44
C HIS A 52 7.47 17.52 -4.38
N LEU A 53 7.63 18.84 -4.51
CA LEU A 53 8.95 19.51 -4.58
C LEU A 53 9.90 18.92 -5.65
N GLY A 54 9.34 18.41 -6.74
CA GLY A 54 10.11 17.75 -7.80
C GLY A 54 10.58 16.31 -7.44
N LEU A 55 10.12 15.77 -6.33
CA LEU A 55 10.45 14.43 -5.87
C LEU A 55 9.25 13.48 -6.03
N THR A 56 9.53 12.23 -6.31
CA THR A 56 8.51 11.16 -6.30
C THR A 56 8.29 10.68 -4.88
N VAL A 57 7.09 10.92 -4.37
CA VAL A 57 6.61 10.48 -3.05
C VAL A 57 5.67 9.29 -3.24
N CYS A 58 5.91 8.20 -2.51
CA CYS A 58 5.15 6.96 -2.59
C CYS A 58 4.65 6.57 -1.18
N PRO A 59 3.57 7.19 -0.67
CA PRO A 59 3.19 7.13 0.74
C PRO A 59 2.96 5.72 1.26
N ASP A 60 2.27 4.87 0.49
CA ASP A 60 1.97 3.50 0.91
C ASP A 60 3.23 2.61 0.89
N LEU A 61 4.07 2.71 -0.16
CA LEU A 61 5.36 2.03 -0.21
C LEU A 61 6.26 2.44 0.96
N ASP A 62 6.32 3.73 1.26
CA ASP A 62 7.15 4.26 2.35
C ASP A 62 6.65 3.77 3.71
N THR A 63 5.35 3.83 3.95
CA THR A 63 4.73 3.32 5.18
C THR A 63 5.05 1.83 5.40
N VAL A 64 4.93 1.01 4.36
CA VAL A 64 5.27 -0.42 4.42
C VAL A 64 6.76 -0.63 4.66
N MET A 65 7.63 0.05 3.91
CA MET A 65 9.08 -0.07 4.07
C MET A 65 9.55 0.41 5.44
N TYR A 66 9.04 1.54 5.94
CA TYR A 66 9.44 2.05 7.25
C TYR A 66 8.99 1.13 8.39
N THR A 67 7.80 0.54 8.25
CA THR A 67 7.27 -0.41 9.24
C THR A 67 8.11 -1.68 9.27
N LEU A 68 8.37 -2.30 8.12
CA LEU A 68 9.19 -3.52 8.00
C LEU A 68 10.65 -3.29 8.38
N GLY A 69 11.19 -2.09 8.11
CA GLY A 69 12.55 -1.70 8.47
C GLY A 69 12.70 -1.24 9.93
N GLY A 70 11.60 -1.23 10.72
CA GLY A 70 11.62 -0.83 12.13
C GLY A 70 11.97 0.65 12.36
N VAL A 71 11.73 1.51 11.37
CA VAL A 71 12.04 2.96 11.43
C VAL A 71 10.80 3.86 11.34
N ALA A 72 9.60 3.28 11.32
CA ALA A 72 8.34 4.01 11.26
C ALA A 72 8.06 4.77 12.58
N ASN A 73 7.52 5.98 12.48
CA ASN A 73 7.02 6.70 13.64
C ASN A 73 5.69 6.09 14.09
N THR A 74 5.72 5.35 15.20
CA THR A 74 4.55 4.66 15.76
C THR A 74 3.55 5.60 16.42
N GLN A 75 3.95 6.81 16.80
CA GLN A 75 3.08 7.79 17.46
C GLN A 75 2.19 8.51 16.44
N THR A 76 2.76 9.01 15.35
CA THR A 76 2.02 9.67 14.28
C THR A 76 1.35 8.65 13.36
N GLY A 77 1.98 7.46 13.21
CA GLY A 77 1.59 6.41 12.29
C GLY A 77 1.89 6.75 10.82
N TRP A 78 2.76 7.73 10.56
CA TRP A 78 3.32 8.07 9.25
C TRP A 78 4.71 8.70 9.44
N GLY A 79 5.53 8.67 8.39
CA GLY A 79 6.90 9.17 8.44
C GLY A 79 7.83 8.28 9.25
N ARG A 80 9.02 8.78 9.50
CA ARG A 80 10.09 8.04 10.20
C ARG A 80 10.20 8.49 11.65
N GLU A 81 10.66 7.59 12.51
CA GLU A 81 11.00 7.94 13.89
C GLU A 81 12.26 8.83 13.91
N GLY A 82 12.31 9.77 14.85
CA GLY A 82 13.44 10.68 15.02
C GLY A 82 13.56 11.76 13.95
N GLU A 83 12.47 12.10 13.26
CA GLU A 83 12.44 13.17 12.27
C GLU A 83 12.83 14.53 12.84
N SER A 84 13.52 15.32 12.04
CA SER A 84 13.59 16.77 12.12
C SER A 84 12.83 17.41 10.96
N TRP A 85 12.55 18.71 11.06
CA TRP A 85 11.66 19.40 10.12
C TRP A 85 12.32 20.63 9.50
N ILE A 86 13.66 20.69 9.57
CA ILE A 86 14.45 21.88 9.19
C ILE A 86 14.24 22.21 7.71
N SER A 87 14.30 21.20 6.86
CA SER A 87 14.18 21.40 5.39
C SER A 87 12.79 21.90 5.00
N ILE A 88 11.71 21.29 5.53
CA ILE A 88 10.35 21.71 5.15
C ILE A 88 9.97 23.07 5.74
N GLU A 89 10.46 23.42 6.92
CA GLU A 89 10.28 24.76 7.50
C GLU A 89 11.00 25.82 6.66
N GLU A 90 12.20 25.53 6.19
CA GLU A 90 12.93 26.43 5.31
C GLU A 90 12.26 26.55 3.92
N VAL A 91 11.73 25.47 3.35
CA VAL A 91 10.91 25.50 2.13
C VAL A 91 9.73 26.45 2.30
N LYS A 92 9.00 26.34 3.41
CA LYS A 92 7.87 27.25 3.73
C LYS A 92 8.33 28.69 3.85
N ARG A 93 9.45 28.93 4.53
CA ARG A 93 10.03 30.30 4.69
C ARG A 93 10.40 30.93 3.35
N LEU A 94 10.85 30.11 2.39
CA LEU A 94 11.20 30.54 1.03
C LEU A 94 9.99 30.66 0.08
N GLY A 95 8.76 30.42 0.59
CA GLY A 95 7.52 30.52 -0.20
C GLY A 95 7.17 29.26 -0.99
N GLY A 96 7.81 28.14 -0.73
CA GLY A 96 7.48 26.85 -1.33
C GLY A 96 6.24 26.20 -0.70
N PRO A 97 5.70 25.13 -1.33
CA PRO A 97 4.52 24.43 -0.84
C PRO A 97 4.83 23.68 0.47
N GLY A 98 3.97 23.88 1.47
CA GLY A 98 4.13 23.28 2.79
C GLY A 98 2.90 22.49 3.27
N TRP A 99 2.00 22.12 2.34
CA TRP A 99 0.79 21.39 2.68
C TRP A 99 1.05 19.91 2.99
N PHE A 100 2.09 19.33 2.38
CA PHE A 100 2.54 17.98 2.66
C PHE A 100 3.82 18.05 3.48
N ASN A 101 3.76 17.55 4.71
CA ASN A 101 4.92 17.59 5.60
C ASN A 101 5.85 16.42 5.30
N LEU A 102 7.12 16.75 5.01
CA LEU A 102 8.21 15.80 4.86
C LEU A 102 9.24 16.03 5.97
N GLY A 103 9.52 15.01 6.75
CA GLY A 103 10.65 15.03 7.68
C GLY A 103 11.98 14.93 6.93
N ASP A 104 13.08 15.32 7.55
CA ASP A 104 14.39 15.33 6.89
C ASP A 104 14.89 13.92 6.54
N LEU A 105 14.57 12.90 7.36
CA LEU A 105 14.89 11.50 7.08
C LEU A 105 13.99 10.93 5.97
N ASP A 106 12.71 11.28 5.97
CA ASP A 106 11.74 10.90 4.93
C ASP A 106 12.15 11.53 3.59
N LEU A 107 12.52 12.81 3.61
CA LEU A 107 13.04 13.52 2.44
C LEU A 107 14.25 12.79 1.82
N ALA A 108 15.15 12.24 2.62
CA ALA A 108 16.28 11.46 2.10
C ALA A 108 15.83 10.22 1.31
N THR A 109 14.76 9.54 1.73
CA THR A 109 14.16 8.41 1.00
C THR A 109 13.65 8.85 -0.37
N HIS A 110 12.92 9.98 -0.43
CA HIS A 110 12.40 10.52 -1.69
C HIS A 110 13.49 11.01 -2.63
N LEU A 111 14.58 11.61 -2.11
CA LEU A 111 15.75 12.02 -2.89
C LEU A 111 16.41 10.81 -3.56
N VAL A 112 16.68 9.75 -2.81
CA VAL A 112 17.28 8.52 -3.36
C VAL A 112 16.35 7.88 -4.39
N ARG A 113 15.06 7.73 -4.10
CA ARG A 113 14.07 7.20 -5.06
C ARG A 113 14.06 8.02 -6.35
N SER A 114 13.91 9.33 -6.24
CA SER A 114 13.81 10.22 -7.39
C SER A 114 15.07 10.21 -8.24
N GLN A 115 16.25 10.15 -7.62
CA GLN A 115 17.53 10.00 -8.33
C GLN A 115 17.59 8.69 -9.11
N LEU A 116 17.16 7.57 -8.52
CA LEU A 116 17.14 6.26 -9.19
C LEU A 116 16.19 6.26 -10.39
N LEU A 117 14.99 6.82 -10.23
CA LEU A 117 14.00 6.94 -11.29
C LEU A 117 14.49 7.85 -12.42
N ALA A 118 15.07 9.00 -12.11
CA ALA A 118 15.67 9.91 -13.08
C ALA A 118 16.84 9.25 -13.84
N GLY A 119 17.55 8.31 -13.19
CA GLY A 119 18.58 7.47 -13.82
C GLY A 119 18.02 6.31 -14.67
N GLY A 120 16.70 6.26 -14.92
CA GLY A 120 16.04 5.25 -15.76
C GLY A 120 15.77 3.91 -15.08
N ARG A 121 15.88 3.83 -13.75
CA ARG A 121 15.47 2.64 -13.01
C ARG A 121 13.94 2.59 -12.86
N SER A 122 13.36 1.38 -12.88
CA SER A 122 11.94 1.18 -12.58
C SER A 122 11.65 1.41 -11.09
N LEU A 123 10.38 1.71 -10.76
CA LEU A 123 9.93 1.84 -9.37
C LEU A 123 10.21 0.56 -8.57
N THR A 124 10.00 -0.63 -9.16
CA THR A 124 10.37 -1.92 -8.54
C THR A 124 11.86 -1.98 -8.18
N SER A 125 12.74 -1.49 -9.07
CA SER A 125 14.19 -1.48 -8.81
C SER A 125 14.56 -0.46 -7.73
N ALA A 126 13.94 0.70 -7.72
CA ALA A 126 14.15 1.73 -6.70
C ALA A 126 13.65 1.25 -5.32
N THR A 127 12.46 0.63 -5.27
CA THR A 127 11.90 0.05 -4.04
C THR A 127 12.82 -1.03 -3.47
N ARG A 128 13.31 -1.95 -4.31
CA ARG A 128 14.27 -2.98 -3.88
C ARG A 128 15.55 -2.38 -3.29
N HIS A 129 16.07 -1.33 -3.92
CA HIS A 129 17.25 -0.63 -3.42
C HIS A 129 17.02 -0.04 -2.02
N LEU A 130 15.88 0.62 -1.81
CA LEU A 130 15.51 1.19 -0.52
C LEU A 130 15.26 0.10 0.53
N CYS A 131 14.56 -0.98 0.18
CA CYS A 131 14.37 -2.14 1.07
C CYS A 131 15.71 -2.72 1.55
N SER A 132 16.69 -2.83 0.65
CA SER A 132 18.05 -3.26 1.03
C SER A 132 18.70 -2.30 2.03
N GLY A 133 18.52 -0.98 1.85
CA GLY A 133 19.00 0.04 2.79
C GLY A 133 18.34 -0.03 4.16
N PHE A 134 17.08 -0.47 4.22
CA PHE A 134 16.34 -0.70 5.48
C PHE A 134 16.45 -2.12 6.03
N ALA A 135 17.33 -2.96 5.47
CA ALA A 135 17.53 -4.37 5.85
C ALA A 135 16.28 -5.25 5.77
N ILE A 136 15.29 -4.88 4.95
CA ILE A 136 14.06 -5.62 4.74
C ILE A 136 14.36 -6.87 3.90
N GLN A 137 13.96 -8.04 4.40
CA GLN A 137 14.24 -9.32 3.78
C GLN A 137 13.12 -9.81 2.85
N ALA A 138 11.85 -9.58 3.24
CA ALA A 138 10.71 -9.96 2.43
C ALA A 138 10.59 -9.06 1.19
N PRO A 139 10.26 -9.61 0.00
CA PRO A 139 10.00 -8.81 -1.19
C PRO A 139 8.84 -7.83 -1.00
N VAL A 140 9.12 -6.54 -1.20
CA VAL A 140 8.12 -5.46 -1.29
C VAL A 140 8.07 -5.01 -2.75
N LEU A 141 6.91 -5.13 -3.37
CA LEU A 141 6.71 -4.86 -4.78
C LEU A 141 5.68 -3.75 -4.98
N PRO A 142 5.95 -2.72 -5.76
CA PRO A 142 4.90 -1.83 -6.25
C PRO A 142 3.94 -2.62 -7.14
N MET A 143 2.65 -2.33 -7.07
CA MET A 143 1.64 -3.00 -7.92
C MET A 143 1.95 -2.84 -9.41
N SER A 144 2.47 -1.69 -9.80
CA SER A 144 2.87 -1.36 -11.16
C SER A 144 4.14 -0.48 -11.18
N ASN A 145 4.82 -0.42 -12.32
CA ASN A 145 5.86 0.58 -12.60
C ASN A 145 5.29 1.80 -13.35
N GLN A 146 4.02 1.74 -13.76
CA GLN A 146 3.33 2.85 -14.42
C GLN A 146 2.70 3.76 -13.35
N PRO A 147 2.63 5.07 -13.59
CA PRO A 147 1.83 5.97 -12.77
C PRO A 147 0.36 5.52 -12.78
N ALA A 148 -0.25 5.39 -11.62
CA ALA A 148 -1.61 4.91 -11.47
C ALA A 148 -2.41 5.78 -10.48
N PRO A 149 -2.56 7.11 -10.72
CA PRO A 149 -3.11 8.03 -9.74
C PRO A 149 -4.57 7.74 -9.42
N THR A 150 -4.88 7.69 -8.12
CA THR A 150 -6.24 7.65 -7.60
C THR A 150 -6.80 9.07 -7.50
N ILE A 151 -7.97 9.30 -8.07
CA ILE A 151 -8.66 10.58 -8.07
C ILE A 151 -9.95 10.47 -7.26
N ILE A 152 -10.16 11.41 -6.35
CA ILE A 152 -11.43 11.55 -5.62
C ILE A 152 -12.29 12.55 -6.36
N VAL A 153 -13.48 12.10 -6.76
CA VAL A 153 -14.51 12.97 -7.33
C VAL A 153 -15.39 13.47 -6.21
N SER A 154 -15.50 14.77 -6.06
CA SER A 154 -16.31 15.45 -5.04
C SER A 154 -17.31 16.42 -5.70
N ASP A 155 -18.20 17.01 -4.89
CA ASP A 155 -19.11 18.07 -5.36
C ASP A 155 -18.37 19.33 -5.85
N ASP A 156 -17.15 19.54 -5.32
CA ASP A 156 -16.28 20.69 -5.66
C ASP A 156 -15.32 20.40 -6.84
N GLY A 157 -15.35 19.18 -7.38
CA GLY A 157 -14.51 18.74 -8.49
C GLY A 157 -13.67 17.51 -8.18
N ALA A 158 -12.75 17.19 -9.10
CA ALA A 158 -11.87 16.04 -8.99
C ALA A 158 -10.51 16.46 -8.39
N LEU A 159 -10.04 15.72 -7.40
CA LEU A 159 -8.78 15.96 -6.70
C LEU A 159 -7.91 14.70 -6.68
N PRO A 160 -6.59 14.80 -6.87
CA PRO A 160 -5.68 13.71 -6.53
C PRO A 160 -5.87 13.29 -5.06
N PHE A 161 -5.77 11.99 -4.79
CA PHE A 161 -6.10 11.46 -3.45
C PHE A 161 -5.31 12.16 -2.33
N GLN A 162 -4.01 12.40 -2.50
CA GLN A 162 -3.20 13.03 -1.46
C GLN A 162 -3.56 14.52 -1.24
N GLU A 163 -4.01 15.23 -2.27
CA GLU A 163 -4.55 16.58 -2.07
C GLU A 163 -5.85 16.54 -1.30
N TRP A 164 -6.79 15.69 -1.68
CA TRP A 164 -8.04 15.51 -0.94
C TRP A 164 -7.80 15.07 0.50
N PHE A 165 -6.88 14.11 0.71
CA PHE A 165 -6.66 13.50 2.01
C PHE A 165 -5.88 14.41 2.97
N VAL A 166 -4.76 15.00 2.52
CA VAL A 166 -3.83 15.76 3.36
C VAL A 166 -4.13 17.25 3.31
N LYS A 167 -4.20 17.84 2.11
CA LYS A 167 -4.37 19.29 1.93
C LYS A 167 -5.77 19.73 2.33
N GLU A 168 -6.80 19.06 1.82
CA GLU A 168 -8.20 19.36 2.12
C GLU A 168 -8.71 18.62 3.37
N ARG A 169 -7.84 17.83 4.04
CA ARG A 169 -8.15 17.08 5.28
C ARG A 169 -9.41 16.24 5.16
N TRP A 170 -9.63 15.65 3.94
CA TRP A 170 -10.79 14.82 3.60
C TRP A 170 -12.15 15.47 3.92
N GLN A 171 -12.20 16.79 3.95
CA GLN A 171 -13.45 17.54 4.17
C GLN A 171 -14.42 17.45 2.97
N PRO A 172 -13.98 17.57 1.70
CA PRO A 172 -14.89 17.42 0.57
C PRO A 172 -15.52 16.02 0.56
N ILE A 173 -16.80 15.97 0.24
CA ILE A 173 -17.58 14.72 0.20
C ILE A 173 -17.07 13.89 -0.98
N ALA A 174 -16.67 12.64 -0.70
CA ALA A 174 -16.24 11.70 -1.73
C ALA A 174 -17.47 11.06 -2.40
N ARG A 175 -17.76 11.43 -3.65
CA ARG A 175 -18.88 10.88 -4.43
C ARG A 175 -18.50 9.64 -5.21
N ALA A 176 -17.25 9.59 -5.68
CA ALA A 176 -16.69 8.45 -6.39
C ALA A 176 -15.18 8.43 -6.28
N VAL A 177 -14.59 7.28 -6.53
CA VAL A 177 -13.15 7.09 -6.72
C VAL A 177 -12.93 6.71 -8.19
N GLN A 178 -12.12 7.50 -8.89
CA GLN A 178 -11.74 7.23 -10.26
C GLN A 178 -10.32 6.68 -10.27
N LEU A 179 -10.19 5.51 -10.85
CA LEU A 179 -8.92 4.79 -11.03
C LEU A 179 -8.55 4.81 -12.51
N PRO A 180 -7.25 4.78 -12.84
CA PRO A 180 -6.81 4.72 -14.24
C PRO A 180 -7.14 3.38 -14.87
N GLU A 181 -7.29 3.38 -16.19
CA GLU A 181 -7.41 2.18 -17.02
C GLU A 181 -6.04 1.77 -17.58
N ASP A 182 -5.93 0.55 -18.11
CA ASP A 182 -4.76 0.04 -18.83
C ASP A 182 -3.43 0.01 -18.03
N ILE A 183 -3.51 -0.10 -16.71
CA ILE A 183 -2.35 -0.30 -15.85
C ILE A 183 -1.99 -1.78 -15.80
N ILE A 184 -0.70 -2.08 -15.98
CA ILE A 184 -0.18 -3.46 -16.02
C ILE A 184 0.65 -3.74 -14.78
N ALA A 185 0.43 -4.90 -14.16
CA ALA A 185 1.20 -5.39 -13.04
C ALA A 185 2.68 -5.59 -13.40
N THR A 186 3.56 -5.41 -12.43
CA THR A 186 4.96 -5.76 -12.66
C THR A 186 5.10 -7.27 -12.88
N PRO A 187 6.09 -7.74 -13.68
CA PRO A 187 6.33 -9.18 -13.86
C PRO A 187 6.56 -9.91 -12.54
N GLN A 188 7.11 -9.24 -11.54
CA GLN A 188 7.32 -9.80 -10.21
C GLN A 188 6.00 -10.02 -9.45
N VAL A 189 5.03 -9.11 -9.60
CA VAL A 189 3.69 -9.27 -9.03
C VAL A 189 2.97 -10.46 -9.66
N THR A 190 2.96 -10.55 -10.99
CA THR A 190 2.32 -11.68 -11.68
C THR A 190 2.99 -13.01 -11.31
N GLN A 191 4.31 -13.06 -11.23
CA GLN A 191 5.04 -14.24 -10.79
C GLN A 191 4.71 -14.64 -9.34
N ALA A 192 4.60 -13.67 -8.43
CA ALA A 192 4.23 -13.92 -7.05
C ALA A 192 2.82 -14.52 -6.95
N LEU A 193 1.85 -13.96 -7.67
CA LEU A 193 0.47 -14.45 -7.71
C LEU A 193 0.35 -15.84 -8.35
N GLN A 194 1.11 -16.12 -9.42
CA GLN A 194 1.14 -17.46 -10.05
C GLN A 194 1.61 -18.56 -9.10
N ASN A 195 2.48 -18.23 -8.16
CA ASN A 195 3.05 -19.18 -7.21
C ASN A 195 2.38 -19.11 -5.83
N ALA A 196 1.34 -18.32 -5.66
CA ALA A 196 0.71 -18.11 -4.37
C ALA A 196 -0.17 -19.31 -3.95
N ASP A 197 0.01 -19.77 -2.73
CA ASP A 197 -0.92 -20.70 -2.05
C ASP A 197 -2.00 -19.94 -1.27
N LEU A 198 -1.72 -18.69 -0.92
CA LEU A 198 -2.61 -17.83 -0.15
C LEU A 198 -2.43 -16.37 -0.57
N VAL A 199 -3.54 -15.70 -0.84
CA VAL A 199 -3.58 -14.23 -0.97
C VAL A 199 -4.27 -13.64 0.26
N LEU A 200 -3.57 -12.72 0.93
CA LEU A 200 -4.11 -11.96 2.05
C LEU A 200 -4.35 -10.52 1.62
N ILE A 201 -5.58 -10.07 1.73
CA ILE A 201 -5.94 -8.65 1.54
C ILE A 201 -5.92 -7.99 2.90
N ALA A 202 -5.01 -7.04 3.08
CA ALA A 202 -4.77 -6.38 4.36
C ALA A 202 -5.92 -5.42 4.73
N PRO A 203 -6.06 -5.04 6.04
CA PRO A 203 -7.07 -4.11 6.52
C PRO A 203 -6.75 -2.67 6.11
N SER A 204 -6.74 -2.45 4.82
CA SER A 204 -6.50 -1.18 4.15
C SER A 204 -7.81 -0.61 3.60
N ASN A 205 -7.84 0.68 3.27
CA ASN A 205 -9.02 1.29 2.67
C ASN A 205 -9.38 0.57 1.35
N PRO A 206 -10.60 0.02 1.21
CA PRO A 206 -10.97 -0.76 0.03
C PRO A 206 -10.91 0.04 -1.28
N PHE A 207 -11.23 1.33 -1.25
CA PHE A 207 -11.38 2.18 -2.44
C PHE A 207 -10.06 2.76 -2.95
N VAL A 208 -9.17 3.17 -2.05
CA VAL A 208 -7.96 3.94 -2.38
C VAL A 208 -6.66 3.19 -2.12
N CYS A 209 -6.71 2.02 -1.45
CA CYS A 209 -5.53 1.20 -1.21
C CYS A 209 -5.62 -0.18 -1.85
N ILE A 210 -6.79 -0.86 -1.79
CA ILE A 210 -6.94 -2.25 -2.28
C ILE A 210 -7.43 -2.28 -3.71
N ASP A 211 -8.50 -1.56 -4.04
CA ASP A 211 -9.04 -1.56 -5.39
C ASP A 211 -8.03 -1.08 -6.45
N PRO A 212 -7.19 -0.07 -6.18
CA PRO A 212 -6.10 0.27 -7.11
C PRO A 212 -5.15 -0.90 -7.42
N ILE A 213 -4.87 -1.79 -6.46
CA ILE A 213 -4.08 -3.00 -6.72
C ILE A 213 -4.87 -3.98 -7.58
N LEU A 214 -6.17 -4.16 -7.29
CA LEU A 214 -7.02 -5.14 -7.96
C LEU A 214 -7.33 -4.78 -9.42
N ILE A 215 -7.37 -3.50 -9.78
CA ILE A 215 -7.62 -3.06 -11.16
C ILE A 215 -6.42 -3.21 -12.08
N VAL A 216 -5.23 -3.37 -11.50
CA VAL A 216 -3.99 -3.56 -12.30
C VAL A 216 -4.05 -4.93 -12.99
N TYR A 217 -4.07 -4.90 -14.33
CA TYR A 217 -4.15 -6.14 -15.11
C TYR A 217 -2.88 -7.00 -14.98
N PRO A 218 -2.97 -8.32 -14.75
CA PRO A 218 -4.16 -9.17 -14.59
C PRO A 218 -4.42 -9.58 -13.12
N VAL A 219 -4.19 -8.70 -12.15
CA VAL A 219 -4.19 -9.06 -10.72
C VAL A 219 -5.53 -9.65 -10.27
N ARG A 220 -6.66 -9.01 -10.61
CA ARG A 220 -7.99 -9.48 -10.21
C ARG A 220 -8.30 -10.85 -10.80
N GLU A 221 -8.03 -11.04 -12.07
CA GLU A 221 -8.26 -12.31 -12.77
C GLU A 221 -7.43 -13.44 -12.14
N MET A 222 -6.16 -13.16 -11.84
CA MET A 222 -5.27 -14.15 -11.21
C MET A 222 -5.73 -14.54 -9.81
N ILE A 223 -6.29 -13.58 -9.05
CA ILE A 223 -6.84 -13.84 -7.71
C ILE A 223 -8.14 -14.66 -7.81
N MET A 224 -9.01 -14.37 -8.79
CA MET A 224 -10.24 -15.13 -9.01
C MET A 224 -9.96 -16.58 -9.45
N ASP A 225 -8.90 -16.79 -10.23
CA ASP A 225 -8.49 -18.11 -10.72
C ASP A 225 -7.53 -18.85 -9.76
N LEU A 226 -7.24 -18.26 -8.59
CA LEU A 226 -6.30 -18.82 -7.64
C LEU A 226 -6.80 -20.18 -7.10
N PRO A 227 -6.03 -21.27 -7.22
CA PRO A 227 -6.39 -22.56 -6.61
C PRO A 227 -6.36 -22.54 -5.07
N GLY A 228 -5.62 -21.57 -4.51
CA GLY A 228 -5.43 -21.38 -3.08
C GLY A 228 -6.54 -20.56 -2.42
N ALA A 229 -6.32 -20.20 -1.17
CA ALA A 229 -7.28 -19.38 -0.43
C ALA A 229 -7.05 -17.88 -0.65
N VAL A 230 -8.14 -17.11 -0.69
CA VAL A 230 -8.14 -15.65 -0.60
C VAL A 230 -8.80 -15.24 0.70
N VAL A 231 -8.10 -14.49 1.53
CA VAL A 231 -8.60 -14.03 2.84
C VAL A 231 -8.44 -12.52 2.93
N ALA A 232 -9.51 -11.82 3.29
CA ALA A 232 -9.46 -10.39 3.54
C ALA A 232 -9.68 -10.08 5.02
N VAL A 233 -8.92 -9.11 5.52
CA VAL A 233 -9.11 -8.54 6.85
C VAL A 233 -9.82 -7.19 6.68
N SER A 234 -11.01 -7.05 7.25
CA SER A 234 -11.79 -5.82 7.13
C SER A 234 -11.12 -4.66 7.89
N PRO A 235 -11.08 -3.44 7.29
CA PRO A 235 -10.68 -2.23 8.01
C PRO A 235 -11.81 -1.68 8.89
N ILE A 236 -13.06 -2.21 8.75
CA ILE A 236 -14.22 -1.76 9.51
C ILE A 236 -14.44 -2.68 10.71
N VAL A 237 -14.43 -2.09 11.90
CA VAL A 237 -14.62 -2.76 13.19
C VAL A 237 -15.70 -2.01 13.98
N GLY A 238 -16.78 -2.71 14.35
CA GLY A 238 -17.87 -2.11 15.12
C GLY A 238 -18.61 -0.97 14.42
N GLY A 239 -18.61 -0.97 13.08
CA GLY A 239 -19.28 0.08 12.28
C GLY A 239 -18.46 1.34 12.04
N ASP A 240 -17.15 1.29 12.31
CA ASP A 240 -16.24 2.42 12.09
C ASP A 240 -14.87 1.95 11.59
N ALA A 241 -14.08 2.86 11.03
CA ALA A 241 -12.70 2.61 10.65
C ALA A 241 -11.75 2.98 11.80
N ILE A 242 -10.86 2.07 12.16
CA ILE A 242 -9.88 2.33 13.23
C ILE A 242 -8.98 3.53 12.87
N LYS A 243 -8.70 3.73 11.58
CA LYS A 243 -7.88 4.83 11.07
C LYS A 243 -8.24 5.17 9.63
N GLY A 244 -8.15 6.46 9.27
CA GLY A 244 -8.38 6.94 7.92
C GLY A 244 -9.85 7.05 7.52
N PRO A 245 -10.14 7.44 6.26
CA PRO A 245 -11.46 7.87 5.83
C PRO A 245 -12.38 6.74 5.34
N ALA A 246 -12.04 5.46 5.50
CA ALA A 246 -12.80 4.36 4.89
C ALA A 246 -14.29 4.37 5.28
N ALA A 247 -14.62 4.51 6.57
CA ALA A 247 -16.01 4.55 7.04
C ALA A 247 -16.76 5.78 6.49
N LYS A 248 -16.11 6.96 6.49
CA LYS A 248 -16.65 8.18 5.91
C LYS A 248 -16.93 8.00 4.41
N MET A 249 -15.97 7.47 3.65
CA MET A 249 -16.14 7.24 2.22
C MET A 249 -17.26 6.26 1.93
N MET A 250 -17.38 5.17 2.69
CA MET A 250 -18.52 4.22 2.56
C MET A 250 -19.85 4.94 2.74
N ALA A 251 -20.00 5.71 3.81
CA ALA A 251 -21.23 6.44 4.10
C ALA A 251 -21.57 7.49 3.02
N GLU A 252 -20.56 8.20 2.50
CA GLU A 252 -20.72 9.23 1.46
C GLU A 252 -21.03 8.66 0.07
N MET A 253 -20.68 7.39 -0.16
CA MET A 253 -21.01 6.64 -1.39
C MET A 253 -22.23 5.72 -1.19
N ASP A 254 -23.08 6.02 -0.19
CA ASP A 254 -24.31 5.28 0.12
C ASP A 254 -24.10 3.78 0.38
N MET A 255 -22.94 3.39 0.92
CA MET A 255 -22.62 2.01 1.27
C MET A 255 -22.81 1.78 2.78
N PRO A 256 -23.31 0.60 3.21
CA PRO A 256 -23.30 0.25 4.62
C PRO A 256 -21.89 0.19 5.20
N VAL A 257 -21.67 0.83 6.36
CA VAL A 257 -20.35 0.81 7.03
C VAL A 257 -20.20 -0.51 7.80
N SER A 258 -19.81 -1.56 7.11
CA SER A 258 -19.69 -2.91 7.66
C SER A 258 -18.59 -3.74 7.00
N ALA A 259 -18.11 -4.77 7.70
CA ALA A 259 -17.15 -5.72 7.13
C ALA A 259 -17.77 -6.50 5.95
N THR A 260 -19.08 -6.80 6.02
CA THR A 260 -19.81 -7.47 4.94
C THR A 260 -19.82 -6.63 3.68
N ALA A 261 -20.16 -5.34 3.79
CA ALA A 261 -20.16 -4.45 2.62
C ALA A 261 -18.76 -4.28 1.99
N VAL A 262 -17.69 -4.31 2.80
CA VAL A 262 -16.32 -4.35 2.27
C VAL A 262 -16.06 -5.63 1.48
N ALA A 263 -16.49 -6.79 1.99
CA ALA A 263 -16.32 -8.07 1.30
C ALA A 263 -17.14 -8.15 -0.01
N GLU A 264 -18.38 -7.64 0.01
CA GLU A 264 -19.22 -7.51 -1.19
C GLU A 264 -18.59 -6.59 -2.23
N TYR A 265 -18.11 -5.43 -1.82
CA TYR A 265 -17.43 -4.47 -2.71
C TYR A 265 -16.20 -5.09 -3.38
N LEU A 266 -15.36 -5.79 -2.63
CA LEU A 266 -14.19 -6.47 -3.16
C LEU A 266 -14.52 -7.74 -3.96
N SER A 267 -15.82 -8.13 -4.05
CA SER A 267 -16.31 -9.35 -4.70
C SER A 267 -15.71 -10.64 -4.10
N LEU A 268 -15.52 -10.66 -2.78
CA LEU A 268 -14.98 -11.81 -2.04
C LEU A 268 -16.06 -12.76 -1.54
N ILE A 269 -17.32 -12.34 -1.55
CA ILE A 269 -18.49 -13.17 -1.23
C ILE A 269 -19.51 -13.04 -2.36
N HIS A 270 -20.19 -14.17 -2.65
CA HIS A 270 -21.24 -14.27 -3.66
C HIS A 270 -22.57 -14.53 -2.98
#